data_eaf01020d464125068debef105130330
#
_entry.id   eaf01020d464125068debef105130330
#
_cell.length_a   1.000
_cell.length_b   1.000
_cell.length_c   1.000
_cell.angle_alpha   90.00
_cell.angle_beta   90.00
_cell.angle_gamma   90.00
#
_symmetry.space_group_name_H-M   'P 1'
#
loop_
_entity.id
_entity.type
_entity.pdbx_description
1 polymer ?
#
loop_
_entity_poly.entity_id
_entity_poly.type
_entity_poly.pdbx_seq_one_letter_code
_entity_poly.pdbx_strand_id
1 'polypeptide(L)'
;MNAILVLAIWIASTSNFQAALPFGGQYQIREYANSDSGLDDFIKWIDTPGHDKIDLICVAISGGEGSKAAQFWREAEVKRIVYMNPLQIEVLTKNPLIATVNAITIAETCAEMYPADGGF
;
A
#
# COMPACT_ATOMS: atom_id res chain seq x y z
N MET A 1 -0.36 -22.10 8.44
CA MET A 1 -0.46 -20.67 8.81
C MET A 1 -0.55 -19.83 7.56
N ASN A 2 -1.53 -18.99 7.48
CA ASN A 2 -1.74 -18.14 6.31
C ASN A 2 -1.09 -16.78 6.54
N ALA A 3 -0.41 -16.29 5.51
CA ALA A 3 0.06 -14.92 5.51
C ALA A 3 -1.14 -13.97 5.44
N ILE A 4 -1.03 -12.79 6.02
CA ILE A 4 -2.05 -11.77 5.86
C ILE A 4 -2.02 -11.23 4.44
N LEU A 5 -3.19 -10.79 3.96
CA LEU A 5 -3.34 -10.18 2.65
C LEU A 5 -3.41 -8.66 2.82
N VAL A 6 -2.50 -7.97 2.18
CA VAL A 6 -2.28 -6.54 2.40
C VAL A 6 -2.63 -5.75 1.14
N LEU A 7 -3.44 -4.71 1.31
CA LEU A 7 -3.56 -3.67 0.29
C LEU A 7 -2.45 -2.65 0.60
N ALA A 8 -1.48 -2.51 -0.26
CA ALA A 8 -0.38 -1.59 -0.05
C ALA A 8 -0.53 -0.35 -0.93
N ILE A 9 -0.29 0.79 -0.33
CA ILE A 9 -0.33 2.09 -1.01
C ILE A 9 1.04 2.73 -0.84
N TRP A 10 1.68 3.10 -1.95
CA TRP A 10 2.96 3.79 -1.92
C TRP A 10 2.85 5.16 -2.58
N ILE A 11 3.06 6.19 -1.78
CA ILE A 11 3.03 7.59 -2.20
C ILE A 11 4.48 8.09 -2.18
N ALA A 12 5.13 8.09 -3.34
CA ALA A 12 6.52 8.50 -3.47
C ALA A 12 6.67 9.90 -4.07
N SER A 13 5.57 10.50 -4.53
CA SER A 13 5.60 11.82 -5.14
C SER A 13 4.23 12.50 -5.05
N THR A 14 4.17 13.75 -5.45
CA THR A 14 2.91 14.48 -5.57
C THR A 14 2.17 14.20 -6.88
N SER A 15 2.81 13.50 -7.82
CA SER A 15 2.24 13.25 -9.15
C SER A 15 1.35 12.02 -9.20
N ASN A 16 1.83 10.91 -8.65
CA ASN A 16 1.16 9.62 -8.72
C ASN A 16 1.34 8.85 -7.42
N PHE A 17 0.49 7.85 -7.21
CA PHE A 17 0.70 6.84 -6.16
C PHE A 17 0.47 5.45 -6.77
N GLN A 18 1.06 4.44 -6.13
CA GLN A 18 0.90 3.05 -6.54
C GLN A 18 0.06 2.31 -5.51
N ALA A 19 -0.69 1.33 -5.98
CA ALA A 19 -1.46 0.44 -5.12
C ALA A 19 -1.23 -1.00 -5.55
N ALA A 20 -1.03 -1.89 -4.58
CA ALA A 20 -0.93 -3.33 -4.81
C ALA A 20 -2.08 -4.02 -4.09
N LEU A 21 -2.89 -4.75 -4.85
CA LEU A 21 -4.11 -5.40 -4.38
C LEU A 21 -3.99 -6.91 -4.59
N PRO A 22 -4.28 -7.75 -3.58
CA PRO A 22 -4.15 -9.20 -3.75
C PRO A 22 -5.27 -9.79 -4.62
N PHE A 23 -4.86 -10.62 -5.58
CA PHE A 23 -5.75 -11.38 -6.46
C PHE A 23 -5.21 -12.79 -6.61
N GLY A 24 -5.97 -13.80 -6.17
CA GLY A 24 -5.60 -15.19 -6.40
C GLY A 24 -4.23 -15.59 -5.86
N GLY A 25 -3.83 -15.03 -4.73
CA GLY A 25 -2.54 -15.31 -4.12
C GLY A 25 -1.38 -14.50 -4.68
N GLN A 26 -1.63 -13.62 -5.62
CA GLN A 26 -0.62 -12.72 -6.20
C GLN A 26 -1.06 -11.28 -6.00
N TYR A 27 -0.17 -10.34 -6.26
CA TYR A 27 -0.49 -8.93 -6.20
C TYR A 27 -0.61 -8.35 -7.60
N GLN A 28 -1.69 -7.59 -7.83
CA GLN A 28 -1.80 -6.71 -8.99
C GLN A 28 -1.40 -5.31 -8.56
N ILE A 29 -0.57 -4.66 -9.35
CA ILE A 29 -0.12 -3.31 -9.08
C ILE A 29 -0.72 -2.36 -10.11
N ARG A 30 -1.19 -1.21 -9.67
CA ARG A 30 -1.66 -0.13 -10.54
C ARG A 30 -1.11 1.20 -10.04
N GLU A 31 -0.98 2.13 -10.97
CA GLU A 31 -0.58 3.49 -10.66
C GLU A 31 -1.73 4.43 -10.97
N TYR A 32 -1.95 5.39 -10.08
CA TYR A 32 -3.04 6.36 -10.21
C TYR A 32 -2.49 7.76 -10.04
N ALA A 33 -3.14 8.73 -10.68
CA ALA A 33 -2.82 10.13 -10.46
C ALA A 33 -3.13 10.52 -9.00
N ASN A 34 -2.25 11.31 -8.42
CA ASN A 34 -2.41 11.82 -7.06
C ASN A 34 -3.33 13.05 -7.09
N SER A 35 -4.60 12.80 -7.37
CA SER A 35 -5.64 13.80 -7.59
C SER A 35 -6.99 13.21 -7.19
N ASP A 36 -8.02 14.03 -7.15
CA ASP A 36 -9.37 13.56 -6.85
C ASP A 36 -9.84 12.51 -7.86
N SER A 37 -9.58 12.74 -9.16
CA SER A 37 -9.98 11.77 -10.18
C SER A 37 -9.20 10.46 -10.09
N GLY A 38 -7.91 10.53 -9.77
CA GLY A 38 -7.10 9.32 -9.57
C GLY A 38 -7.55 8.52 -8.36
N LEU A 39 -7.92 9.18 -7.28
CA LEU A 39 -8.47 8.53 -6.09
C LEU A 39 -9.84 7.89 -6.39
N ASP A 40 -10.69 8.54 -7.18
CA ASP A 40 -11.96 7.96 -7.58
C ASP A 40 -11.76 6.69 -8.41
N ASP A 41 -10.80 6.70 -9.33
CA ASP A 41 -10.47 5.51 -10.13
C ASP A 41 -9.93 4.38 -9.25
N PHE A 42 -9.10 4.71 -8.27
CA PHE A 42 -8.59 3.74 -7.31
C PHE A 42 -9.72 3.10 -6.51
N ILE A 43 -10.65 3.91 -5.99
CA ILE A 43 -11.80 3.42 -5.23
C ILE A 43 -12.66 2.48 -6.09
N LYS A 44 -12.91 2.84 -7.35
CA LYS A 44 -13.65 1.97 -8.27
C LYS A 44 -12.95 0.63 -8.46
N TRP A 45 -11.62 0.62 -8.51
CA TRP A 45 -10.87 -0.60 -8.67
C TRP A 45 -11.01 -1.51 -7.45
N ILE A 46 -10.85 -0.99 -6.24
CA ILE A 46 -10.97 -1.82 -5.03
C ILE A 46 -12.41 -2.25 -4.76
N ASP A 47 -13.40 -1.54 -5.28
CA ASP A 47 -14.80 -1.95 -5.18
C ASP A 47 -15.19 -3.00 -6.21
N THR A 48 -14.34 -3.24 -7.23
CA THR A 48 -14.59 -4.27 -8.23
C THR A 48 -14.46 -5.65 -7.60
N PRO A 49 -15.46 -6.55 -7.78
CA PRO A 49 -15.36 -7.89 -7.22
C PRO A 49 -14.24 -8.71 -7.87
N GLY A 50 -13.74 -9.70 -7.15
CA GLY A 50 -12.73 -10.63 -7.65
C GLY A 50 -11.38 -10.58 -6.95
N HIS A 51 -11.08 -9.51 -6.22
CA HIS A 51 -9.86 -9.50 -5.43
C HIS A 51 -10.03 -10.31 -4.14
N ASP A 52 -8.91 -10.73 -3.56
CA ASP A 52 -8.89 -11.46 -2.30
C ASP A 52 -9.31 -10.53 -1.14
N LYS A 53 -9.75 -11.14 -0.04
CA LYS A 53 -10.10 -10.38 1.15
C LYS A 53 -8.87 -9.67 1.70
N ILE A 54 -9.00 -8.38 1.96
CA ILE A 54 -7.91 -7.57 2.51
C ILE A 54 -7.95 -7.64 4.02
N ASP A 55 -6.83 -8.05 4.63
CA ASP A 55 -6.70 -8.13 6.09
C ASP A 55 -6.13 -6.84 6.68
N LEU A 56 -5.33 -6.12 5.93
CA LEU A 56 -4.60 -4.96 6.42
C LEU A 56 -4.33 -4.00 5.28
N ILE A 57 -4.41 -2.71 5.56
CA ILE A 57 -4.00 -1.67 4.62
C ILE A 57 -2.68 -1.06 5.12
N CYS A 58 -1.66 -1.08 4.29
CA CYS A 58 -0.36 -0.51 4.62
C CYS A 58 -0.08 0.69 3.72
N VAL A 59 0.17 1.83 4.32
CA VAL A 59 0.47 3.07 3.59
C VAL A 59 1.91 3.46 3.83
N ALA A 60 2.67 3.62 2.75
CA ALA A 60 4.04 4.09 2.80
C ALA A 60 4.13 5.44 2.08
N ILE A 61 4.53 6.47 2.81
CA ILE A 61 4.67 7.82 2.26
C ILE A 61 6.14 8.21 2.34
N SER A 62 6.80 8.26 1.19
CA SER A 62 8.21 8.68 1.10
C SER A 62 8.40 9.99 0.32
N GLY A 63 7.31 10.58 -0.13
CA GLY A 63 7.22 11.87 -0.79
C GLY A 63 5.76 12.21 -0.96
N GLY A 64 5.43 13.44 -1.26
CA GLY A 64 4.05 13.85 -1.43
C GLY A 64 3.21 13.87 -0.16
N GLU A 65 3.83 14.17 0.99
CA GLU A 65 3.18 14.15 2.30
C GLU A 65 1.95 15.06 2.39
N GLY A 66 1.95 16.17 1.67
CA GLY A 66 0.83 17.09 1.64
C GLY A 66 -0.15 16.86 0.49
N SER A 67 0.01 15.77 -0.26
CA SER A 67 -0.78 15.51 -1.46
C SER A 67 -2.18 15.00 -1.15
N LYS A 68 -3.02 14.95 -2.18
CA LYS A 68 -4.39 14.45 -2.08
C LYS A 68 -4.46 13.02 -1.57
N ALA A 69 -3.60 12.13 -2.10
CA ALA A 69 -3.57 10.75 -1.67
C ALA A 69 -3.15 10.63 -0.21
N ALA A 70 -2.15 11.39 0.23
CA ALA A 70 -1.71 11.36 1.63
C ALA A 70 -2.83 11.85 2.56
N GLN A 71 -3.53 12.94 2.19
CA GLN A 71 -4.66 13.43 2.97
C GLN A 71 -5.78 12.41 3.05
N PHE A 72 -6.11 11.78 1.91
CA PHE A 72 -7.15 10.75 1.85
C PHE A 72 -6.89 9.65 2.89
N TRP A 73 -5.66 9.13 2.92
CA TRP A 73 -5.34 8.03 3.85
C TRP A 73 -5.27 8.46 5.30
N ARG A 74 -4.81 9.68 5.57
CA ARG A 74 -4.77 10.21 6.94
C ARG A 74 -6.17 10.46 7.51
N GLU A 75 -7.13 10.80 6.66
CA GLU A 75 -8.51 11.04 7.05
C GLU A 75 -9.39 9.80 6.98
N ALA A 76 -8.89 8.71 6.42
CA ALA A 76 -9.67 7.49 6.25
C ALA A 76 -9.99 6.83 7.59
N GLU A 77 -11.27 6.54 7.82
CA GLU A 77 -11.73 5.86 9.02
C GLU A 77 -11.78 4.36 8.77
N VAL A 78 -10.61 3.74 8.60
CA VAL A 78 -10.47 2.31 8.33
C VAL A 78 -9.86 1.62 9.53
N LYS A 79 -10.43 0.48 9.93
CA LYS A 79 -10.03 -0.18 11.17
C LYS A 79 -8.62 -0.77 11.16
N ARG A 80 -8.12 -1.22 10.03
CA ARG A 80 -6.85 -1.93 9.97
C ARG A 80 -5.93 -1.26 8.96
N ILE A 81 -5.53 -0.05 9.30
CA ILE A 81 -4.57 0.70 8.52
C ILE A 81 -3.31 0.92 9.35
N VAL A 82 -2.16 0.70 8.73
CA VAL A 82 -0.85 1.00 9.34
C VAL A 82 -0.05 1.87 8.39
N TYR A 83 0.79 2.71 8.96
CA TYR A 83 1.71 3.55 8.20
C TYR A 83 3.12 3.00 8.38
N MET A 84 3.79 2.69 7.27
CA MET A 84 5.15 2.20 7.33
C MET A 84 6.08 3.31 7.83
N ASN A 85 6.96 2.96 8.76
CA ASN A 85 7.92 3.89 9.30
C ASN A 85 8.87 4.40 8.20
N PRO A 86 9.12 5.72 8.09
CA PRO A 86 10.02 6.26 7.06
C PRO A 86 11.41 5.63 7.05
N LEU A 87 11.94 5.23 8.19
CA LEU A 87 13.24 4.55 8.25
C LEU A 87 13.19 3.19 7.57
N GLN A 88 12.07 2.47 7.68
CA GLN A 88 11.89 1.19 6.99
C GLN A 88 11.81 1.37 5.48
N ILE A 89 11.14 2.43 5.02
CA ILE A 89 11.09 2.76 3.60
C ILE A 89 12.50 3.06 3.10
N GLU A 90 13.28 3.83 3.86
CA GLU A 90 14.66 4.14 3.50
C GLU A 90 15.52 2.88 3.40
N VAL A 91 15.39 1.96 4.35
CA VAL A 91 16.12 0.69 4.32
C VAL A 91 15.77 -0.10 3.06
N LEU A 92 14.49 -0.16 2.69
CA LEU A 92 14.06 -0.85 1.48
C LEU A 92 14.66 -0.23 0.22
N THR A 93 14.62 1.10 0.11
CA THR A 93 15.11 1.78 -1.09
C THR A 93 16.62 1.69 -1.24
N LYS A 94 17.35 1.50 -0.16
CA LYS A 94 18.82 1.39 -0.17
C LYS A 94 19.32 -0.05 -0.18
N ASN A 95 18.44 -1.02 -0.08
CA ASN A 95 18.84 -2.43 -0.06
C ASN A 95 19.27 -2.86 -1.47
N PRO A 96 20.55 -3.27 -1.64
CA PRO A 96 21.05 -3.66 -2.97
C PRO A 96 20.42 -4.95 -3.51
N LEU A 97 19.77 -5.74 -2.66
CA LEU A 97 19.08 -6.95 -3.07
C LEU A 97 17.70 -6.68 -3.66
N ILE A 98 17.20 -5.46 -3.49
CA ILE A 98 15.90 -5.04 -4.02
C ILE A 98 16.14 -4.12 -5.21
N ALA A 99 15.91 -4.64 -6.42
CA ALA A 99 16.17 -3.89 -7.64
C ALA A 99 15.28 -2.65 -7.79
N THR A 100 14.01 -2.79 -7.41
CA THR A 100 13.03 -1.69 -7.51
C THR A 100 12.04 -1.80 -6.37
N VAL A 101 11.87 -0.73 -5.62
CA VAL A 101 10.82 -0.64 -4.60
C VAL A 101 9.53 -0.17 -5.26
N ASN A 102 8.44 -0.89 -4.99
CA ASN A 102 7.11 -0.55 -5.47
C ASN A 102 6.08 -0.99 -4.43
N ALA A 103 4.79 -0.82 -4.75
CA ALA A 103 3.73 -1.18 -3.81
C ALA A 103 3.72 -2.66 -3.45
N ILE A 104 4.14 -3.54 -4.36
CA ILE A 104 4.25 -4.98 -4.06
C ILE A 104 5.33 -5.23 -3.00
N THR A 105 6.48 -4.56 -3.11
CA THR A 105 7.55 -4.64 -2.11
C THR A 105 7.03 -4.19 -0.74
N ILE A 106 6.27 -3.10 -0.71
CA ILE A 106 5.66 -2.60 0.51
C ILE A 106 4.70 -3.63 1.10
N ALA A 107 3.85 -4.24 0.27
CA ALA A 107 2.89 -5.25 0.71
C ALA A 107 3.59 -6.47 1.32
N GLU A 108 4.61 -6.98 0.65
CA GLU A 108 5.36 -8.14 1.12
C GLU A 108 6.08 -7.86 2.43
N THR A 109 6.70 -6.70 2.55
CA THR A 109 7.39 -6.30 3.77
C THR A 109 6.41 -6.16 4.94
N CYS A 110 5.27 -5.53 4.69
CA CYS A 110 4.24 -5.34 5.70
C CYS A 110 3.67 -6.70 6.16
N ALA A 111 3.47 -7.63 5.25
CA ALA A 111 2.97 -8.97 5.58
C ALA A 111 3.94 -9.72 6.50
N GLU A 112 5.24 -9.52 6.35
CA GLU A 112 6.24 -10.11 7.23
C GLU A 112 6.24 -9.47 8.62
N MET A 113 6.00 -8.16 8.69
CA MET A 113 6.01 -7.41 9.94
C MET A 113 4.74 -7.64 10.78
N TYR A 114 3.64 -7.94 10.15
CA TYR A 114 2.32 -8.09 10.80
C TYR A 114 1.69 -9.43 10.44
N PRO A 115 2.20 -10.54 11.01
CA PRO A 115 1.65 -11.86 10.70
C PRO A 115 0.22 -12.01 11.21
N ALA A 116 -0.55 -12.88 10.56
CA ALA A 116 -1.98 -13.03 10.78
C ALA A 116 -2.36 -13.41 12.21
N ASP A 117 -1.52 -14.14 12.89
CA ASP A 117 -1.83 -14.77 14.17
C ASP A 117 -1.23 -14.09 15.40
N GLY A 118 -0.67 -12.93 15.28
CA GLY A 118 -0.07 -12.33 16.46
C GLY A 118 0.25 -10.87 16.31
N GLY A 119 -0.14 -10.33 15.26
CA GLY A 119 0.45 -9.12 14.80
C GLY A 119 0.13 -7.84 15.54
N PHE A 120 -0.91 -7.76 16.25
CA PHE A 120 -1.33 -6.44 16.75
C PHE A 120 -1.73 -6.48 18.18
#